data_358bfb01bb42cc5d4e67e46e684996d8
#
_entry.id   358bfb01bb42cc5d4e67e46e684996d8
#
_cell.length_a   1.000
_cell.length_b   1.000
_cell.length_c   1.000
_cell.angle_alpha   90.00
_cell.angle_beta   90.00
_cell.angle_gamma   90.00
#
_symmetry.space_group_name_H-M   'P 1'
#
loop_
_entity.id
_entity.type
_entity.pdbx_description
1 polymer ?
#
loop_
_entity_poly.entity_id
_entity_poly.type
_entity_poly.pdbx_seq_one_letter_code
_entity_poly.pdbx_strand_id
1 'polypeptide(L)'
;MKRQSLFILIGVLISVSAFSQGDEDKEMFNRGRQRDQQAIDEAVSGWWTASMKNHDERIAWWQQARFGMFIHWGIYSLPGGEWKGQKVDGYAEHLMRKEKITRADYLALAHQFNPVLFDADAWARHAKEAGMKYMIITSKHHDGFAMFDTKVSDFNIMQQTPFKRDPMAELSAACHKYGIKFGFYYSHAFDWEHPDAPGNDWEYSNPGGDKGLYGGINWFNLHPELLPKAQKYVNEKAIPQIKELLAKYHPDILWFDTPSKLPLSENIRILKAIREVDNHVVVNGRLARSAEVSFGDYKNTADRPLEFFPVTGDWEAIPTTNESYGYHKFDNSHKPVGAFVHLLAKAASRGGNLLMNIGPKGDGTFDSKDLAILKGIGAWMDKNGESIYGTVASPLPLQSWGVSTLKGNTLYLHVFNWPADNKLYVGGLQSSFTKVALLDGKKVLTANRVNANDVVINLPAKMPDTLNTVIAVELKGPLKTDSVRVFSANIPTQQLLAFDAQLHGDKFSYGDGKTGKYYVQNWKSTNQWLSWTFRTTKPATFTINMKYLAGEGNGGTFVLQTGNHSKEIKLTGSGSDTKVLTLDNMDTIELPAGTHELIIKPVSIEKGELMKLLELQLLEK
;
A
#
# COMPACT_ATOMS: atom_id res chain seq x y z
N MET A 1 -6.95 69.36 3.43
CA MET A 1 -7.24 68.15 4.27
C MET A 1 -7.53 66.95 3.35
N LYS A 2 -6.52 66.15 3.09
CA LYS A 2 -6.68 64.89 2.29
C LYS A 2 -6.73 63.74 3.27
N ARG A 3 -7.85 62.99 3.31
CA ARG A 3 -7.98 61.73 4.05
C ARG A 3 -7.33 60.63 3.21
N GLN A 4 -6.29 60.02 3.73
CA GLN A 4 -5.74 58.77 3.22
C GLN A 4 -6.52 57.60 3.85
N SER A 5 -7.19 56.80 3.03
CA SER A 5 -7.81 55.54 3.44
C SER A 5 -6.76 54.43 3.38
N LEU A 6 -6.45 53.88 4.54
CA LEU A 6 -5.55 52.74 4.70
C LEU A 6 -6.35 51.47 4.44
N PHE A 7 -6.10 50.80 3.31
CA PHE A 7 -6.61 49.44 3.05
C PHE A 7 -5.70 48.46 3.76
N ILE A 8 -6.20 47.84 4.82
CA ILE A 8 -5.55 46.65 5.44
C ILE A 8 -5.95 45.41 4.63
N LEU A 9 -4.98 44.89 3.90
CA LEU A 9 -5.10 43.60 3.20
C LEU A 9 -4.91 42.48 4.24
N ILE A 10 -6.00 41.89 4.72
CA ILE A 10 -5.93 40.68 5.55
C ILE A 10 -5.66 39.49 4.61
N GLY A 11 -4.40 39.09 4.51
CA GLY A 11 -4.01 37.85 3.86
C GLY A 11 -4.45 36.69 4.72
N VAL A 12 -5.50 35.98 4.31
CA VAL A 12 -5.84 34.69 4.88
C VAL A 12 -4.83 33.69 4.35
N LEU A 13 -3.82 33.35 5.14
CA LEU A 13 -2.96 32.22 4.93
C LEU A 13 -3.79 30.95 5.18
N ILE A 14 -4.29 30.36 4.11
CA ILE A 14 -4.85 28.99 4.17
C ILE A 14 -3.64 28.06 4.28
N SER A 15 -3.37 27.58 5.48
CA SER A 15 -2.45 26.48 5.70
C SER A 15 -3.07 25.22 5.09
N VAL A 16 -2.59 24.80 3.92
CA VAL A 16 -2.93 23.51 3.34
C VAL A 16 -2.26 22.44 4.19
N SER A 17 -2.99 21.90 5.15
CA SER A 17 -2.57 20.71 5.89
C SER A 17 -2.49 19.54 4.91
N ALA A 18 -1.32 18.91 4.79
CA ALA A 18 -1.16 17.68 4.03
C ALA A 18 -1.83 16.54 4.79
N PHE A 19 -3.05 16.22 4.43
CA PHE A 19 -3.78 15.07 4.96
C PHE A 19 -3.23 13.75 4.39
N SER A 20 -3.25 12.68 5.18
CA SER A 20 -3.05 11.34 4.65
C SER A 20 -4.24 10.97 3.76
N GLN A 21 -4.03 10.12 2.75
CA GLN A 21 -5.10 9.71 1.82
C GLN A 21 -6.37 9.21 2.55
N GLY A 22 -6.22 8.60 3.74
CA GLY A 22 -7.35 8.16 4.56
C GLY A 22 -8.12 9.28 5.26
N ASP A 23 -7.45 10.39 5.61
CA ASP A 23 -8.10 11.53 6.27
C ASP A 23 -8.79 12.44 5.24
N GLU A 24 -8.18 12.60 4.06
CA GLU A 24 -8.79 13.31 2.91
C GLU A 24 -10.09 12.63 2.48
N ASP A 25 -10.07 11.31 2.37
CA ASP A 25 -11.26 10.53 2.04
C ASP A 25 -12.36 10.73 3.08
N LYS A 26 -12.05 10.67 4.38
CA LYS A 26 -13.05 10.85 5.45
C LYS A 26 -13.70 12.23 5.40
N GLU A 27 -12.93 13.29 5.24
CA GLU A 27 -13.48 14.65 5.20
C GLU A 27 -14.35 14.87 3.96
N MET A 28 -13.92 14.36 2.82
CA MET A 28 -14.69 14.41 1.57
C MET A 28 -15.99 13.64 1.66
N PHE A 29 -15.97 12.42 2.18
CA PHE A 29 -17.16 11.60 2.35
C PHE A 29 -18.15 12.23 3.33
N ASN A 30 -17.69 12.84 4.41
CA ASN A 30 -18.56 13.53 5.36
C ASN A 30 -19.29 14.73 4.71
N ARG A 31 -18.62 15.50 3.87
CA ARG A 31 -19.23 16.64 3.16
C ARG A 31 -20.20 16.22 2.04
N GLY A 32 -19.96 15.08 1.39
CA GLY A 32 -20.85 14.52 0.35
C GLY A 32 -22.01 13.69 0.89
N ARG A 33 -21.99 13.32 2.16
CA ARG A 33 -22.84 12.30 2.76
C ARG A 33 -24.33 12.50 2.51
N GLN A 34 -24.84 13.72 2.66
CA GLN A 34 -26.28 13.99 2.48
C GLN A 34 -26.73 13.77 1.01
N ARG A 35 -25.90 14.19 0.04
CA ARG A 35 -26.17 13.97 -1.39
C ARG A 35 -26.15 12.50 -1.77
N ASP A 36 -25.18 11.76 -1.25
CA ASP A 36 -24.93 10.38 -1.65
C ASP A 36 -25.69 9.35 -0.79
N GLN A 37 -26.39 9.82 0.29
CA GLN A 37 -27.02 8.94 1.29
C GLN A 37 -28.07 8.01 0.67
N GLN A 38 -28.88 8.50 -0.24
CA GLN A 38 -29.88 7.67 -0.91
C GLN A 38 -29.24 6.48 -1.65
N ALA A 39 -28.16 6.73 -2.40
CA ALA A 39 -27.44 5.68 -3.12
C ALA A 39 -26.79 4.66 -2.17
N ILE A 40 -26.28 5.12 -1.03
CA ILE A 40 -25.75 4.25 0.04
C ILE A 40 -26.87 3.36 0.59
N ASP A 41 -28.00 3.96 0.98
CA ASP A 41 -29.12 3.25 1.60
C ASP A 41 -29.73 2.21 0.63
N GLU A 42 -29.93 2.57 -0.63
CA GLU A 42 -30.41 1.65 -1.67
C GLU A 42 -29.44 0.48 -1.91
N ALA A 43 -28.13 0.72 -1.90
CA ALA A 43 -27.15 -0.32 -2.07
C ALA A 43 -27.12 -1.26 -0.84
N VAL A 44 -27.03 -0.71 0.37
CA VAL A 44 -26.88 -1.46 1.61
C VAL A 44 -28.17 -2.22 1.96
N SER A 45 -29.35 -1.66 1.73
CA SER A 45 -30.61 -2.35 1.98
C SER A 45 -31.01 -3.34 0.88
N GLY A 46 -30.31 -3.36 -0.27
CA GLY A 46 -30.72 -4.11 -1.44
C GLY A 46 -29.61 -4.89 -2.15
N TRP A 47 -29.31 -4.45 -3.37
CA TRP A 47 -28.51 -5.20 -4.34
C TRP A 47 -27.07 -5.48 -3.88
N TRP A 48 -26.41 -4.54 -3.18
CA TRP A 48 -25.04 -4.74 -2.71
C TRP A 48 -24.97 -5.82 -1.63
N THR A 49 -25.82 -5.74 -0.60
CA THR A 49 -25.92 -6.77 0.45
C THR A 49 -26.29 -8.14 -0.15
N ALA A 50 -27.14 -8.18 -1.19
CA ALA A 50 -27.43 -9.41 -1.91
C ALA A 50 -26.18 -9.97 -2.62
N SER A 51 -25.36 -9.10 -3.25
CA SER A 51 -24.13 -9.50 -3.93
C SER A 51 -23.03 -9.99 -2.96
N MET A 52 -23.05 -9.51 -1.70
CA MET A 52 -22.10 -9.93 -0.67
C MET A 52 -22.35 -11.34 -0.13
N LYS A 53 -23.48 -11.96 -0.46
CA LYS A 53 -23.72 -13.40 -0.13
C LYS A 53 -22.73 -14.32 -0.84
N ASN A 54 -22.19 -13.92 -1.99
CA ASN A 54 -21.19 -14.66 -2.76
C ASN A 54 -19.76 -14.13 -2.52
N HIS A 55 -19.57 -13.23 -1.55
CA HIS A 55 -18.28 -12.57 -1.33
C HIS A 55 -17.15 -13.58 -1.03
N ASP A 56 -17.38 -14.50 -0.10
CA ASP A 56 -16.35 -15.46 0.33
C ASP A 56 -15.92 -16.38 -0.83
N GLU A 57 -16.85 -16.82 -1.66
CA GLU A 57 -16.56 -17.61 -2.87
C GLU A 57 -15.78 -16.78 -3.89
N ARG A 58 -16.25 -15.54 -4.14
CA ARG A 58 -15.65 -14.63 -5.12
C ARG A 58 -14.21 -14.28 -4.78
N ILE A 59 -13.89 -14.03 -3.49
CA ILE A 59 -12.57 -13.56 -3.06
C ILE A 59 -11.61 -14.69 -2.70
N ALA A 60 -12.08 -15.94 -2.55
CA ALA A 60 -11.28 -17.06 -2.05
C ALA A 60 -9.97 -17.27 -2.83
N TRP A 61 -10.02 -17.21 -4.16
CA TRP A 61 -8.84 -17.36 -5.00
C TRP A 61 -7.80 -16.27 -4.73
N TRP A 62 -8.26 -15.01 -4.51
CA TRP A 62 -7.40 -13.86 -4.27
C TRP A 62 -6.73 -13.96 -2.88
N GLN A 63 -7.45 -14.42 -1.86
CA GLN A 63 -6.90 -14.70 -0.53
C GLN A 63 -5.82 -15.79 -0.57
N GLN A 64 -5.98 -16.81 -1.46
CA GLN A 64 -4.99 -17.86 -1.64
C GLN A 64 -3.75 -17.38 -2.43
N ALA A 65 -3.92 -16.42 -3.30
CA ALA A 65 -2.89 -15.95 -4.22
C ALA A 65 -1.73 -15.23 -3.54
N ARG A 66 -1.98 -14.33 -2.60
CA ARG A 66 -1.04 -13.49 -1.82
C ARG A 66 -0.10 -12.60 -2.65
N PHE A 67 0.24 -12.95 -3.89
CA PHE A 67 1.23 -12.24 -4.70
C PHE A 67 0.78 -12.07 -6.14
N GLY A 68 0.80 -10.83 -6.65
CA GLY A 68 0.41 -10.46 -8.01
C GLY A 68 1.34 -9.46 -8.66
N MET A 69 1.23 -9.34 -10.00
CA MET A 69 1.90 -8.35 -10.83
C MET A 69 0.95 -7.22 -11.18
N PHE A 70 1.34 -5.99 -10.90
CA PHE A 70 0.68 -4.80 -11.40
C PHE A 70 1.46 -4.25 -12.60
N ILE A 71 0.81 -3.86 -13.67
CA ILE A 71 1.46 -3.27 -14.84
C ILE A 71 0.85 -1.92 -15.14
N HIS A 72 1.69 -0.87 -15.07
CA HIS A 72 1.34 0.45 -15.57
C HIS A 72 2.00 0.69 -16.93
N TRP A 73 1.23 0.55 -17.99
CA TRP A 73 1.70 0.68 -19.36
C TRP A 73 0.68 1.42 -20.21
N GLY A 74 1.16 2.39 -20.99
CA GLY A 74 0.34 3.25 -21.82
C GLY A 74 1.19 4.16 -22.69
N ILE A 75 0.57 5.13 -23.33
CA ILE A 75 1.24 6.10 -24.19
C ILE A 75 2.38 6.83 -23.46
N TYR A 76 2.19 7.13 -22.17
CA TYR A 76 3.20 7.75 -21.28
C TYR A 76 4.50 6.95 -21.14
N SER A 77 4.49 5.66 -21.48
CA SER A 77 5.69 4.82 -21.45
C SER A 77 6.67 5.16 -22.58
N LEU A 78 6.18 5.73 -23.69
CA LEU A 78 7.02 6.12 -24.82
C LEU A 78 7.99 7.25 -24.44
N PRO A 79 7.55 8.41 -23.90
CA PRO A 79 8.46 9.44 -23.42
C PRO A 79 9.20 9.04 -22.14
N GLY A 80 8.64 8.15 -21.33
CA GLY A 80 9.31 7.61 -20.15
C GLY A 80 9.80 8.68 -19.16
N GLY A 81 8.94 9.61 -18.78
CA GLY A 81 9.28 10.70 -17.85
C GLY A 81 10.08 11.85 -18.48
N GLU A 82 10.01 12.03 -19.81
CA GLU A 82 10.58 13.18 -20.51
C GLU A 82 9.50 13.90 -21.34
N TRP A 83 9.56 15.21 -21.42
CA TRP A 83 8.74 15.99 -22.31
C TRP A 83 9.55 17.13 -22.94
N LYS A 84 9.52 17.26 -24.25
CA LYS A 84 10.26 18.29 -25.03
C LYS A 84 11.74 18.40 -24.63
N GLY A 85 12.39 17.25 -24.40
CA GLY A 85 13.82 17.19 -24.03
C GLY A 85 14.10 17.49 -22.54
N GLN A 86 13.08 17.70 -21.72
CA GLN A 86 13.23 17.97 -20.29
C GLN A 86 12.70 16.80 -19.44
N LYS A 87 13.43 16.47 -18.38
CA LYS A 87 13.00 15.50 -17.38
C LYS A 87 11.77 16.03 -16.64
N VAL A 88 10.75 15.18 -16.49
CA VAL A 88 9.54 15.46 -15.71
C VAL A 88 9.56 14.61 -14.42
N ASP A 89 9.73 15.25 -13.29
CA ASP A 89 9.86 14.55 -12.00
C ASP A 89 8.57 13.86 -11.53
N GLY A 90 8.72 12.80 -10.74
CA GLY A 90 7.65 12.00 -10.14
C GLY A 90 7.04 11.00 -11.13
N TYR A 91 5.77 10.66 -10.98
CA TYR A 91 5.12 9.59 -11.75
C TYR A 91 5.08 9.88 -13.25
N ALA A 92 5.63 8.96 -14.06
CA ALA A 92 5.66 9.08 -15.51
C ALA A 92 4.26 9.01 -16.14
N GLU A 93 3.36 8.21 -15.54
CA GLU A 93 1.97 8.07 -15.98
C GLU A 93 1.13 9.35 -15.77
N HIS A 94 1.64 10.31 -15.00
CA HIS A 94 1.03 11.64 -14.83
C HIS A 94 1.55 12.70 -15.83
N LEU A 95 2.32 12.31 -16.82
CA LEU A 95 2.95 13.22 -17.77
C LEU A 95 1.95 14.21 -18.40
N MET A 96 0.81 13.70 -18.90
CA MET A 96 -0.20 14.53 -19.58
C MET A 96 -0.65 15.71 -18.69
N ARG A 97 -0.93 15.44 -17.43
CA ARG A 97 -1.36 16.47 -16.47
C ARG A 97 -0.23 17.43 -16.09
N LYS A 98 0.96 16.89 -15.77
CA LYS A 98 2.08 17.69 -15.28
C LYS A 98 2.55 18.71 -16.32
N GLU A 99 2.57 18.31 -17.56
CA GLU A 99 3.00 19.14 -18.68
C GLU A 99 1.82 19.80 -19.41
N LYS A 100 0.59 19.62 -18.87
CA LYS A 100 -0.65 20.19 -19.45
C LYS A 100 -0.76 19.91 -20.95
N ILE A 101 -0.49 18.65 -21.32
CA ILE A 101 -0.48 18.21 -22.72
C ILE A 101 -1.93 18.17 -23.21
N THR A 102 -2.19 18.84 -24.33
CA THR A 102 -3.52 18.83 -24.94
C THR A 102 -3.87 17.46 -25.51
N ARG A 103 -5.16 17.19 -25.69
CA ARG A 103 -5.62 15.95 -26.37
C ARG A 103 -4.95 15.78 -27.73
N ALA A 104 -4.82 16.86 -28.50
CA ALA A 104 -4.20 16.83 -29.84
C ALA A 104 -2.71 16.45 -29.77
N ASP A 105 -1.94 17.06 -28.86
CA ASP A 105 -0.52 16.74 -28.67
C ASP A 105 -0.33 15.31 -28.16
N TYR A 106 -1.23 14.82 -27.29
CA TYR A 106 -1.18 13.44 -26.80
C TYR A 106 -1.52 12.41 -27.87
N LEU A 107 -2.43 12.74 -28.80
CA LEU A 107 -2.68 11.94 -30.01
C LEU A 107 -1.47 11.88 -30.92
N ALA A 108 -0.75 13.01 -31.10
CA ALA A 108 0.49 13.01 -31.86
C ALA A 108 1.56 12.08 -31.26
N LEU A 109 1.57 11.93 -29.92
CA LEU A 109 2.40 10.96 -29.23
C LEU A 109 1.88 9.52 -29.45
N ALA A 110 0.56 9.31 -29.39
CA ALA A 110 -0.05 8.00 -29.65
C ALA A 110 0.24 7.48 -31.07
N HIS A 111 0.26 8.36 -32.08
CA HIS A 111 0.64 8.00 -33.45
C HIS A 111 2.10 7.50 -33.59
N GLN A 112 2.95 7.71 -32.58
CA GLN A 112 4.32 7.21 -32.53
C GLN A 112 4.45 5.95 -31.67
N PHE A 113 3.42 5.61 -30.88
CA PHE A 113 3.45 4.46 -29.99
C PHE A 113 3.29 3.15 -30.76
N ASN A 114 4.41 2.47 -30.96
CA ASN A 114 4.47 1.21 -31.72
C ASN A 114 5.32 0.16 -30.96
N PRO A 115 4.78 -0.49 -29.95
CA PRO A 115 5.50 -1.44 -29.09
C PRO A 115 5.71 -2.79 -29.79
N VAL A 116 6.50 -2.80 -30.86
CA VAL A 116 6.74 -4.00 -31.69
C VAL A 116 7.41 -5.16 -30.94
N LEU A 117 8.06 -4.88 -29.81
CA LEU A 117 8.72 -5.88 -28.97
C LEU A 117 7.79 -6.42 -27.86
N PHE A 118 6.53 -5.98 -27.83
CA PHE A 118 5.55 -6.52 -26.87
C PHE A 118 5.30 -8.00 -27.15
N ASP A 119 5.56 -8.80 -26.11
CA ASP A 119 5.37 -10.25 -26.09
C ASP A 119 4.55 -10.63 -24.84
N ALA A 120 3.26 -10.87 -25.03
CA ALA A 120 2.32 -11.22 -23.95
C ALA A 120 2.71 -12.55 -23.28
N ASP A 121 3.21 -13.53 -24.04
CA ASP A 121 3.66 -14.81 -23.51
C ASP A 121 4.86 -14.64 -22.57
N ALA A 122 5.84 -13.83 -22.98
CA ALA A 122 7.00 -13.50 -22.15
C ALA A 122 6.59 -12.76 -20.87
N TRP A 123 5.67 -11.79 -20.94
CA TRP A 123 5.20 -11.09 -19.74
C TRP A 123 4.50 -12.01 -18.73
N ALA A 124 3.58 -12.86 -19.22
CA ALA A 124 2.89 -13.81 -18.38
C ALA A 124 3.84 -14.87 -17.80
N ARG A 125 4.82 -15.33 -18.60
CA ARG A 125 5.86 -16.26 -18.15
C ARG A 125 6.74 -15.64 -17.04
N HIS A 126 7.17 -14.38 -17.19
CA HIS A 126 7.94 -13.70 -16.14
C HIS A 126 7.15 -13.55 -14.84
N ALA A 127 5.85 -13.27 -14.91
CA ALA A 127 4.99 -13.24 -13.73
C ALA A 127 4.90 -14.63 -13.07
N LYS A 128 4.71 -15.68 -13.87
CA LYS A 128 4.67 -17.08 -13.40
C LYS A 128 5.98 -17.50 -12.74
N GLU A 129 7.11 -17.22 -13.38
CA GLU A 129 8.45 -17.52 -12.89
C GLU A 129 8.80 -16.74 -11.61
N ALA A 130 8.27 -15.52 -11.45
CA ALA A 130 8.39 -14.75 -10.21
C ALA A 130 7.49 -15.29 -9.06
N GLY A 131 6.64 -16.28 -9.34
CA GLY A 131 5.71 -16.86 -8.37
C GLY A 131 4.39 -16.09 -8.22
N MET A 132 4.07 -15.16 -9.12
CA MET A 132 2.83 -14.39 -9.08
C MET A 132 1.63 -15.23 -9.53
N LYS A 133 0.47 -15.02 -8.94
CA LYS A 133 -0.76 -15.76 -9.17
C LYS A 133 -1.81 -14.99 -9.92
N TYR A 134 -1.68 -13.68 -9.99
CA TYR A 134 -2.57 -12.81 -10.74
C TYR A 134 -1.81 -11.64 -11.35
N MET A 135 -2.38 -11.05 -12.40
CA MET A 135 -1.83 -9.89 -13.11
C MET A 135 -2.95 -8.87 -13.33
N ILE A 136 -2.67 -7.63 -13.03
CA ILE A 136 -3.57 -6.49 -13.28
C ILE A 136 -2.82 -5.49 -14.15
N ILE A 137 -3.42 -5.05 -15.26
CA ILE A 137 -2.82 -4.08 -16.18
C ILE A 137 -3.72 -2.86 -16.38
N THR A 138 -3.12 -1.70 -16.59
CA THR A 138 -3.86 -0.47 -16.97
C THR A 138 -4.53 -0.63 -18.32
N SER A 139 -5.83 -0.92 -18.33
CA SER A 139 -6.65 -0.89 -19.55
C SER A 139 -6.95 0.54 -20.00
N LYS A 140 -7.11 1.47 -19.04
CA LYS A 140 -7.18 2.93 -19.22
C LYS A 140 -6.67 3.61 -17.95
N HIS A 141 -5.63 4.43 -18.07
CA HIS A 141 -5.14 5.26 -16.98
C HIS A 141 -5.85 6.65 -16.97
N HIS A 142 -5.41 7.57 -16.15
CA HIS A 142 -5.97 8.92 -16.01
C HIS A 142 -5.88 9.77 -17.29
N ASP A 143 -4.95 9.45 -18.19
CA ASP A 143 -4.83 10.07 -19.51
C ASP A 143 -6.04 9.82 -20.43
N GLY A 144 -6.89 8.85 -20.06
CA GLY A 144 -8.10 8.50 -20.79
C GLY A 144 -7.87 7.61 -22.01
N PHE A 145 -6.59 7.24 -22.32
CA PHE A 145 -6.26 6.41 -23.47
C PHE A 145 -6.58 4.93 -23.19
N ALA A 146 -7.46 4.36 -24.01
CA ALA A 146 -7.82 2.95 -23.89
C ALA A 146 -6.76 2.06 -24.57
N MET A 147 -6.10 1.21 -23.78
CA MET A 147 -5.12 0.24 -24.24
C MET A 147 -5.75 -1.05 -24.77
N PHE A 148 -7.03 -1.02 -25.14
CA PHE A 148 -7.83 -2.15 -25.64
C PHE A 148 -8.73 -1.72 -26.80
N ASP A 149 -9.25 -2.70 -27.54
CA ASP A 149 -10.19 -2.46 -28.64
C ASP A 149 -11.57 -2.10 -28.10
N THR A 150 -11.81 -0.82 -27.83
CA THR A 150 -13.10 -0.27 -27.43
C THR A 150 -13.86 0.32 -28.62
N LYS A 151 -15.19 0.20 -28.62
CA LYS A 151 -16.10 0.85 -29.58
C LYS A 151 -16.70 2.14 -29.03
N VAL A 152 -16.48 2.41 -27.74
CA VAL A 152 -17.06 3.57 -27.02
C VAL A 152 -16.34 4.87 -27.36
N SER A 153 -15.01 4.81 -27.63
CA SER A 153 -14.20 5.98 -27.95
C SER A 153 -13.16 5.64 -29.00
N ASP A 154 -12.84 6.61 -29.86
CA ASP A 154 -11.76 6.52 -30.84
C ASP A 154 -10.37 6.72 -30.22
N PHE A 155 -10.31 7.19 -28.96
CA PHE A 155 -9.07 7.42 -28.23
C PHE A 155 -8.54 6.10 -27.64
N ASN A 156 -8.11 5.21 -28.56
CA ASN A 156 -7.69 3.85 -28.24
C ASN A 156 -6.53 3.35 -29.10
N ILE A 157 -5.86 2.30 -28.61
CA ILE A 157 -4.66 1.72 -29.22
C ILE A 157 -4.91 1.18 -30.64
N MET A 158 -6.10 0.66 -30.92
CA MET A 158 -6.42 0.09 -32.23
C MET A 158 -6.58 1.17 -33.30
N GLN A 159 -7.14 2.33 -32.94
CA GLN A 159 -7.43 3.40 -33.88
C GLN A 159 -6.30 4.41 -34.01
N GLN A 160 -5.64 4.76 -32.88
CA GLN A 160 -4.71 5.88 -32.82
C GLN A 160 -3.24 5.49 -32.87
N THR A 161 -2.90 4.20 -32.90
CA THR A 161 -1.48 3.80 -32.97
C THR A 161 -1.18 2.96 -34.22
N PRO A 162 0.07 2.94 -34.69
CA PRO A 162 0.48 2.03 -35.74
C PRO A 162 0.53 0.57 -35.29
N PHE A 163 0.51 0.28 -34.00
CA PHE A 163 0.61 -1.06 -33.43
C PHE A 163 -0.53 -1.99 -33.85
N LYS A 164 -1.77 -1.50 -33.90
CA LYS A 164 -2.95 -2.22 -34.43
C LYS A 164 -3.19 -3.62 -33.84
N ARG A 165 -2.71 -3.88 -32.64
CA ARG A 165 -2.96 -5.12 -31.88
C ARG A 165 -3.70 -4.79 -30.59
N ASP A 166 -4.44 -5.78 -30.06
CA ASP A 166 -5.15 -5.68 -28.79
C ASP A 166 -4.32 -6.38 -27.68
N PRO A 167 -3.46 -5.65 -26.94
CA PRO A 167 -2.60 -6.25 -25.95
C PRO A 167 -3.38 -6.85 -24.77
N MET A 168 -4.61 -6.39 -24.51
CA MET A 168 -5.44 -6.94 -23.42
C MET A 168 -5.94 -8.34 -23.78
N ALA A 169 -6.34 -8.56 -25.01
CA ALA A 169 -6.72 -9.89 -25.49
C ALA A 169 -5.54 -10.87 -25.46
N GLU A 170 -4.37 -10.41 -25.92
CA GLU A 170 -3.16 -11.23 -25.95
C GLU A 170 -2.68 -11.59 -24.53
N LEU A 171 -2.68 -10.63 -23.59
CA LEU A 171 -2.29 -10.88 -22.20
C LEU A 171 -3.31 -11.77 -21.47
N SER A 172 -4.61 -11.57 -21.70
CA SER A 172 -5.63 -12.45 -21.13
C SER A 172 -5.39 -13.91 -21.52
N ALA A 173 -5.18 -14.16 -22.82
CA ALA A 173 -4.88 -15.50 -23.33
C ALA A 173 -3.57 -16.07 -22.75
N ALA A 174 -2.51 -15.26 -22.68
CA ALA A 174 -1.22 -15.68 -22.12
C ALA A 174 -1.34 -16.00 -20.61
N CYS A 175 -2.02 -15.15 -19.84
CA CYS A 175 -2.24 -15.39 -18.41
C CYS A 175 -3.01 -16.71 -18.17
N HIS A 176 -4.08 -16.95 -18.92
CA HIS A 176 -4.82 -18.22 -18.85
C HIS A 176 -3.93 -19.43 -19.16
N LYS A 177 -3.07 -19.34 -20.19
CA LYS A 177 -2.10 -20.40 -20.55
C LYS A 177 -1.19 -20.77 -19.38
N TYR A 178 -0.75 -19.78 -18.59
CA TYR A 178 0.13 -19.98 -17.43
C TYR A 178 -0.61 -20.19 -16.10
N GLY A 179 -1.95 -20.21 -16.10
CA GLY A 179 -2.78 -20.35 -14.90
C GLY A 179 -2.68 -19.15 -13.96
N ILE A 180 -2.52 -17.95 -14.53
CA ILE A 180 -2.49 -16.66 -13.83
C ILE A 180 -3.88 -16.02 -13.98
N LYS A 181 -4.49 -15.61 -12.88
CA LYS A 181 -5.70 -14.81 -12.88
C LYS A 181 -5.42 -13.44 -13.48
N PHE A 182 -6.34 -12.93 -14.32
CA PHE A 182 -6.09 -11.70 -15.08
C PHE A 182 -7.15 -10.65 -14.85
N GLY A 183 -6.76 -9.39 -14.83
CA GLY A 183 -7.69 -8.30 -14.68
C GLY A 183 -7.15 -6.92 -15.06
N PHE A 184 -7.98 -5.92 -14.85
CA PHE A 184 -7.75 -4.58 -15.34
C PHE A 184 -7.75 -3.54 -14.23
N TYR A 185 -6.78 -2.63 -14.28
CA TYR A 185 -6.92 -1.30 -13.73
C TYR A 185 -7.71 -0.45 -14.73
N TYR A 186 -8.73 0.26 -14.23
CA TYR A 186 -9.49 1.22 -15.01
C TYR A 186 -9.68 2.51 -14.22
N SER A 187 -9.15 3.62 -14.73
CA SER A 187 -9.38 4.95 -14.16
C SER A 187 -10.81 5.40 -14.43
N HIS A 188 -11.68 5.21 -13.45
CA HIS A 188 -13.11 5.52 -13.59
C HIS A 188 -13.43 6.98 -13.31
N ALA A 189 -12.63 7.64 -12.47
CA ALA A 189 -12.89 9.00 -12.01
C ALA A 189 -12.16 10.06 -12.84
N PHE A 190 -10.86 9.87 -13.06
CA PHE A 190 -10.09 10.74 -13.94
C PHE A 190 -10.11 10.24 -15.39
N ASP A 191 -10.27 11.18 -16.32
CA ASP A 191 -10.11 10.97 -17.74
C ASP A 191 -9.74 12.33 -18.38
N TRP A 192 -8.44 12.59 -18.47
CA TRP A 192 -7.94 13.91 -18.85
C TRP A 192 -8.20 14.27 -20.32
N GLU A 193 -8.52 13.29 -21.16
CA GLU A 193 -8.89 13.56 -22.56
C GLU A 193 -10.36 13.94 -22.74
N HIS A 194 -11.23 13.58 -21.73
CA HIS A 194 -12.67 13.71 -21.88
C HIS A 194 -13.20 15.04 -21.33
N PRO A 195 -13.97 15.84 -22.14
CA PRO A 195 -14.42 17.17 -21.72
C PRO A 195 -15.40 17.21 -20.55
N ASP A 196 -16.05 16.09 -20.25
CA ASP A 196 -17.02 15.98 -19.18
C ASP A 196 -16.49 15.24 -17.93
N ALA A 197 -15.25 14.69 -18.00
CA ALA A 197 -14.61 14.04 -16.87
C ALA A 197 -13.82 15.03 -15.99
N PRO A 198 -13.66 14.77 -14.68
CA PRO A 198 -12.80 15.57 -13.81
C PRO A 198 -11.33 15.52 -14.22
N GLY A 199 -10.55 16.55 -13.85
CA GLY A 199 -9.10 16.53 -13.79
C GLY A 199 -8.34 17.23 -14.90
N ASN A 200 -9.01 17.79 -15.92
CA ASN A 200 -8.37 18.60 -16.96
C ASN A 200 -8.81 20.08 -16.85
N ASP A 201 -7.98 20.92 -16.22
CA ASP A 201 -8.20 22.36 -16.08
C ASP A 201 -7.49 23.20 -17.16
N TRP A 202 -6.65 22.57 -17.99
CA TRP A 202 -5.88 23.28 -19.00
C TRP A 202 -6.54 23.29 -20.39
N GLU A 203 -7.52 22.43 -20.60
CA GLU A 203 -8.23 22.33 -21.88
C GLU A 203 -9.74 22.46 -21.71
N TYR A 204 -10.32 21.92 -20.64
CA TYR A 204 -11.77 21.83 -20.45
C TYR A 204 -12.30 22.60 -19.21
N SER A 205 -11.44 23.32 -18.51
CA SER A 205 -11.79 24.06 -17.27
C SER A 205 -12.41 23.18 -16.17
N ASN A 206 -12.07 21.87 -16.16
CA ASN A 206 -12.50 20.97 -15.11
C ASN A 206 -11.47 20.98 -13.96
N PRO A 207 -11.89 21.02 -12.67
CA PRO A 207 -10.96 21.06 -11.54
C PRO A 207 -10.01 19.84 -11.48
N GLY A 208 -8.81 20.03 -10.91
CA GLY A 208 -7.91 18.94 -10.53
C GLY A 208 -6.70 18.71 -11.42
N GLY A 209 -6.41 19.61 -12.35
CA GLY A 209 -5.19 19.57 -13.17
C GLY A 209 -3.97 20.18 -12.50
N ASP A 210 -4.14 20.87 -11.39
CA ASP A 210 -3.08 21.54 -10.62
C ASP A 210 -2.32 20.58 -9.69
N LYS A 211 -1.37 21.14 -8.92
CA LYS A 211 -0.64 20.39 -7.88
C LYS A 211 -1.57 19.91 -6.75
N GLY A 212 -2.72 20.56 -6.57
CA GLY A 212 -3.76 20.21 -5.61
C GLY A 212 -4.65 19.04 -6.03
N LEU A 213 -4.23 18.20 -6.98
CA LEU A 213 -4.92 17.01 -7.45
C LEU A 213 -5.55 16.18 -6.32
N TYR A 214 -4.89 16.14 -5.17
CA TYR A 214 -5.28 15.38 -3.98
C TYR A 214 -5.79 16.26 -2.84
N GLY A 215 -5.96 17.56 -3.06
CA GLY A 215 -6.26 18.53 -1.99
C GLY A 215 -7.64 18.41 -1.41
N GLY A 216 -8.07 17.27 -0.88
CA GLY A 216 -9.23 17.08 0.02
C GLY A 216 -10.55 17.79 -0.35
N ILE A 217 -10.57 18.48 -1.48
CA ILE A 217 -11.71 19.28 -1.93
C ILE A 217 -12.64 18.39 -2.72
N ASN A 218 -13.85 18.21 -2.20
CA ASN A 218 -14.92 17.63 -3.00
C ASN A 218 -15.39 18.69 -4.02
N TRP A 219 -14.94 18.54 -5.26
CA TRP A 219 -15.25 19.47 -6.35
C TRP A 219 -16.75 19.67 -6.54
N PHE A 220 -17.55 18.62 -6.37
CA PHE A 220 -18.99 18.65 -6.55
C PHE A 220 -19.74 19.36 -5.41
N ASN A 221 -19.08 19.59 -4.26
CA ASN A 221 -19.62 20.47 -3.21
C ASN A 221 -19.34 21.95 -3.51
N LEU A 222 -18.20 22.25 -4.16
CA LEU A 222 -17.84 23.61 -4.56
C LEU A 222 -18.41 23.96 -5.95
N HIS A 223 -18.56 22.98 -6.81
CA HIS A 223 -18.96 23.09 -8.21
C HIS A 223 -20.09 22.11 -8.53
N PRO A 224 -21.30 22.31 -7.95
CA PRO A 224 -22.44 21.41 -8.19
C PRO A 224 -22.89 21.40 -9.66
N GLU A 225 -22.56 22.46 -10.42
CA GLU A 225 -22.80 22.55 -11.87
C GLU A 225 -22.02 21.49 -12.68
N LEU A 226 -20.98 20.87 -12.10
CA LEU A 226 -20.22 19.80 -12.75
C LEU A 226 -20.87 18.42 -12.63
N LEU A 227 -21.86 18.24 -11.76
CA LEU A 227 -22.55 16.95 -11.59
C LEU A 227 -23.13 16.39 -12.90
N PRO A 228 -23.87 17.15 -13.72
CA PRO A 228 -24.37 16.65 -14.99
C PRO A 228 -23.28 16.22 -15.95
N LYS A 229 -22.13 16.91 -15.96
CA LYS A 229 -20.96 16.53 -16.77
C LYS A 229 -20.41 15.19 -16.30
N ALA A 230 -20.17 15.02 -15.01
CA ALA A 230 -19.68 13.76 -14.46
C ALA A 230 -20.65 12.59 -14.74
N GLN A 231 -21.96 12.80 -14.60
CA GLN A 231 -22.97 11.80 -14.93
C GLN A 231 -22.97 11.44 -16.41
N LYS A 232 -22.80 12.43 -17.30
CA LYS A 232 -22.67 12.20 -18.74
C LYS A 232 -21.45 11.35 -19.06
N TYR A 233 -20.28 11.71 -18.52
CA TYR A 233 -19.07 10.91 -18.68
C TYR A 233 -19.24 9.46 -18.19
N VAL A 234 -19.83 9.27 -17.02
CA VAL A 234 -20.08 7.93 -16.45
C VAL A 234 -21.00 7.11 -17.36
N ASN A 235 -22.06 7.72 -17.91
CA ASN A 235 -23.03 7.05 -18.77
C ASN A 235 -22.50 6.76 -20.18
N GLU A 236 -21.74 7.68 -20.76
CA GLU A 236 -21.34 7.61 -22.16
C GLU A 236 -19.98 6.92 -22.36
N LYS A 237 -19.09 6.94 -21.33
CA LYS A 237 -17.76 6.34 -21.46
C LYS A 237 -17.44 5.32 -20.37
N ALA A 238 -17.51 5.68 -19.08
CA ALA A 238 -16.97 4.82 -18.03
C ALA A 238 -17.72 3.48 -17.92
N ILE A 239 -19.05 3.49 -17.73
CA ILE A 239 -19.87 2.26 -17.64
C ILE A 239 -19.81 1.45 -18.94
N PRO A 240 -19.99 2.02 -20.15
CA PRO A 240 -19.89 1.27 -21.38
C PRO A 240 -18.53 0.58 -21.58
N GLN A 241 -17.41 1.26 -21.35
CA GLN A 241 -16.08 0.66 -21.47
C GLN A 241 -15.84 -0.45 -20.45
N ILE A 242 -16.29 -0.28 -19.20
CA ILE A 242 -16.19 -1.33 -18.17
C ILE A 242 -17.02 -2.56 -18.58
N LYS A 243 -18.23 -2.37 -19.15
CA LYS A 243 -19.04 -3.48 -19.68
C LYS A 243 -18.38 -4.17 -20.88
N GLU A 244 -17.70 -3.43 -21.76
CA GLU A 244 -16.88 -4.02 -22.84
C GLU A 244 -15.75 -4.89 -22.27
N LEU A 245 -15.02 -4.40 -21.26
CA LEU A 245 -13.93 -5.16 -20.60
C LEU A 245 -14.47 -6.47 -20.00
N LEU A 246 -15.59 -6.42 -19.29
CA LEU A 246 -16.23 -7.60 -18.70
C LEU A 246 -16.68 -8.59 -19.77
N ALA A 247 -17.38 -8.14 -20.80
CA ALA A 247 -17.96 -8.99 -21.83
C ALA A 247 -16.93 -9.58 -22.79
N LYS A 248 -15.83 -8.84 -23.08
CA LYS A 248 -14.85 -9.24 -24.09
C LYS A 248 -13.71 -10.09 -23.51
N TYR A 249 -13.25 -9.78 -22.31
CA TYR A 249 -12.05 -10.38 -21.74
C TYR A 249 -12.30 -11.24 -20.50
N HIS A 250 -13.50 -11.21 -19.93
CA HIS A 250 -13.89 -11.98 -18.74
C HIS A 250 -12.85 -11.91 -17.61
N PRO A 251 -12.50 -10.70 -17.11
CA PRO A 251 -11.45 -10.55 -16.10
C PRO A 251 -11.87 -11.16 -14.77
N ASP A 252 -10.90 -11.72 -14.03
CA ASP A 252 -11.11 -12.22 -12.67
C ASP A 252 -11.18 -11.09 -11.62
N ILE A 253 -10.60 -9.92 -11.95
CA ILE A 253 -10.50 -8.76 -11.04
C ILE A 253 -10.54 -7.44 -11.79
N LEU A 254 -11.23 -6.46 -11.23
CA LEU A 254 -11.20 -5.06 -11.65
C LEU A 254 -10.63 -4.18 -10.54
N TRP A 255 -9.68 -3.36 -10.89
CA TRP A 255 -8.99 -2.44 -9.99
C TRP A 255 -9.27 -0.99 -10.38
N PHE A 256 -9.76 -0.19 -9.45
CA PHE A 256 -10.15 1.20 -9.63
C PHE A 256 -9.29 2.12 -8.76
N ASP A 257 -9.29 3.41 -9.08
CA ASP A 257 -8.48 4.40 -8.38
C ASP A 257 -9.20 5.73 -8.17
N THR A 258 -8.70 6.53 -7.23
CA THR A 258 -9.16 7.90 -6.99
C THR A 258 -10.69 8.07 -6.81
N PRO A 259 -11.35 7.27 -5.94
CA PRO A 259 -12.82 7.26 -5.79
C PRO A 259 -13.38 8.63 -5.40
N SER A 260 -12.57 9.42 -4.73
CA SER A 260 -12.91 10.73 -4.22
C SER A 260 -13.14 11.80 -5.32
N LYS A 261 -12.80 11.50 -6.56
CA LYS A 261 -12.87 12.45 -7.70
C LYS A 261 -14.16 12.32 -8.52
N LEU A 262 -15.03 11.38 -8.15
CA LEU A 262 -16.43 11.32 -8.57
C LEU A 262 -17.35 11.35 -7.33
N PRO A 263 -18.62 11.74 -7.48
CA PRO A 263 -19.62 11.55 -6.43
C PRO A 263 -19.72 10.06 -6.05
N LEU A 264 -19.89 9.75 -4.76
CA LEU A 264 -20.02 8.37 -4.32
C LEU A 264 -21.22 7.67 -4.95
N SER A 265 -22.32 8.40 -5.19
CA SER A 265 -23.47 7.89 -5.92
C SER A 265 -23.12 7.36 -7.32
N GLU A 266 -22.23 8.05 -8.05
CA GLU A 266 -21.77 7.59 -9.36
C GLU A 266 -20.86 6.37 -9.26
N ASN A 267 -19.97 6.33 -8.26
CA ASN A 267 -19.14 5.16 -8.00
C ASN A 267 -19.99 3.91 -7.64
N ILE A 268 -21.03 4.10 -6.85
CA ILE A 268 -22.01 3.03 -6.52
C ILE A 268 -22.75 2.57 -7.77
N ARG A 269 -23.14 3.48 -8.67
CA ARG A 269 -23.77 3.13 -9.96
C ARG A 269 -22.83 2.30 -10.85
N ILE A 270 -21.54 2.66 -10.91
CA ILE A 270 -20.54 1.89 -11.64
C ILE A 270 -20.44 0.48 -11.05
N LEU A 271 -20.34 0.35 -9.72
CA LEU A 271 -20.29 -0.95 -9.07
C LEU A 271 -21.55 -1.78 -9.34
N LYS A 272 -22.72 -1.16 -9.30
CA LYS A 272 -23.99 -1.83 -9.63
C LYS A 272 -23.97 -2.37 -11.05
N ALA A 273 -23.54 -1.57 -12.02
CA ALA A 273 -23.43 -1.97 -13.42
C ALA A 273 -22.43 -3.14 -13.63
N ILE A 274 -21.35 -3.21 -12.84
CA ILE A 274 -20.42 -4.34 -12.82
C ILE A 274 -21.14 -5.60 -12.30
N ARG A 275 -21.80 -5.51 -11.14
CA ARG A 275 -22.47 -6.66 -10.50
C ARG A 275 -23.65 -7.20 -11.32
N GLU A 276 -24.31 -6.36 -12.11
CA GLU A 276 -25.35 -6.77 -13.06
C GLU A 276 -24.81 -7.58 -14.25
N VAL A 277 -23.55 -7.35 -14.66
CA VAL A 277 -22.89 -8.09 -15.74
C VAL A 277 -22.18 -9.33 -15.20
N ASP A 278 -21.40 -9.15 -14.12
CA ASP A 278 -20.63 -10.22 -13.50
C ASP A 278 -20.57 -10.05 -11.97
N ASN A 279 -21.17 -11.01 -11.26
CA ASN A 279 -21.18 -11.05 -9.80
C ASN A 279 -19.96 -11.80 -9.22
N HIS A 280 -19.10 -12.39 -10.06
CA HIS A 280 -17.92 -13.15 -9.65
C HIS A 280 -16.61 -12.36 -9.77
N VAL A 281 -16.58 -11.27 -10.55
CA VAL A 281 -15.38 -10.44 -10.66
C VAL A 281 -15.07 -9.76 -9.32
N VAL A 282 -13.81 -9.88 -8.87
CA VAL A 282 -13.33 -9.20 -7.65
C VAL A 282 -13.14 -7.71 -7.94
N VAL A 283 -13.57 -6.83 -7.03
CA VAL A 283 -13.47 -5.38 -7.17
C VAL A 283 -12.80 -4.78 -5.94
N ASN A 284 -11.76 -3.96 -6.13
CA ASN A 284 -11.05 -3.32 -5.03
C ASN A 284 -11.84 -2.19 -4.34
N GLY A 285 -11.45 -1.83 -3.13
CA GLY A 285 -12.08 -0.79 -2.32
C GLY A 285 -11.88 0.65 -2.81
N ARG A 286 -11.05 0.86 -3.84
CA ARG A 286 -10.86 2.18 -4.48
C ARG A 286 -11.92 2.51 -5.55
N LEU A 287 -12.93 1.68 -5.76
CA LEU A 287 -14.09 2.06 -6.60
C LEU A 287 -15.08 2.91 -5.79
N ALA A 288 -15.61 2.37 -4.70
CA ALA A 288 -16.68 3.02 -3.95
C ALA A 288 -16.50 2.76 -2.45
N ARG A 289 -16.45 3.83 -1.66
CA ARG A 289 -16.37 3.76 -0.20
C ARG A 289 -16.92 5.03 0.45
N SER A 290 -17.55 4.88 1.60
CA SER A 290 -17.91 5.95 2.53
C SER A 290 -17.03 5.88 3.78
N ALA A 291 -17.27 6.76 4.77
CA ALA A 291 -16.62 6.68 6.07
C ALA A 291 -16.96 5.39 6.84
N GLU A 292 -18.15 4.82 6.60
CA GLU A 292 -18.67 3.66 7.32
C GLU A 292 -18.60 2.37 6.49
N VAL A 293 -18.75 2.44 5.16
CA VAL A 293 -18.88 1.28 4.29
C VAL A 293 -17.87 1.30 3.16
N SER A 294 -17.10 0.22 3.03
CA SER A 294 -16.34 -0.09 1.81
C SER A 294 -17.19 -1.02 0.95
N PHE A 295 -17.51 -0.61 -0.27
CA PHE A 295 -18.34 -1.38 -1.18
C PHE A 295 -17.55 -2.40 -2.01
N GLY A 296 -16.21 -2.29 -2.03
CA GLY A 296 -15.33 -3.26 -2.68
C GLY A 296 -15.12 -4.53 -1.85
N ASP A 297 -14.52 -5.53 -2.49
CA ASP A 297 -14.28 -6.85 -1.88
C ASP A 297 -13.07 -6.83 -0.92
N TYR A 298 -12.10 -5.92 -1.10
CA TYR A 298 -10.93 -5.76 -0.25
C TYR A 298 -10.45 -4.30 -0.21
N LYS A 299 -9.62 -3.96 0.77
CA LYS A 299 -9.04 -2.62 0.97
C LYS A 299 -7.67 -2.51 0.29
N ASN A 300 -7.27 -1.28 -0.07
CA ASN A 300 -5.91 -0.99 -0.54
C ASN A 300 -5.17 -0.14 0.48
N THR A 301 -3.84 -0.35 0.56
CA THR A 301 -2.96 0.61 1.23
C THR A 301 -2.85 1.90 0.40
N ALA A 302 -2.17 2.90 0.95
CA ALA A 302 -1.64 4.00 0.14
C ALA A 302 -0.61 3.48 -0.87
N ASP A 303 -0.20 4.34 -1.81
CA ASP A 303 0.78 3.99 -2.83
C ASP A 303 2.15 3.73 -2.23
N ARG A 304 2.87 2.75 -2.78
CA ARG A 304 4.28 2.44 -2.47
C ARG A 304 4.62 2.30 -0.98
N PRO A 305 3.85 1.52 -0.20
CA PRO A 305 4.16 1.34 1.22
C PRO A 305 5.44 0.52 1.41
N LEU A 306 6.19 0.81 2.48
CA LEU A 306 7.33 0.03 2.98
C LEU A 306 7.02 -0.61 4.33
N GLU A 307 6.07 -0.04 5.06
CA GLU A 307 5.55 -0.56 6.31
C GLU A 307 4.03 -0.49 6.31
N PHE A 308 3.39 -1.36 7.07
CA PHE A 308 1.95 -1.49 7.13
C PHE A 308 1.44 -1.15 8.53
N PHE A 309 0.52 -0.20 8.63
CA PHE A 309 -0.29 -0.03 9.83
C PHE A 309 -1.33 -1.17 9.94
N PRO A 310 -1.91 -1.40 11.12
CA PRO A 310 -2.91 -2.45 11.30
C PRO A 310 -4.13 -2.23 10.39
N VAL A 311 -4.41 -3.20 9.50
CA VAL A 311 -5.58 -3.23 8.62
C VAL A 311 -6.41 -4.47 8.97
N THR A 312 -7.70 -4.29 9.15
CA THR A 312 -8.65 -5.39 9.42
C THR A 312 -9.31 -5.87 8.13
N GLY A 313 -9.53 -7.18 8.01
CA GLY A 313 -10.12 -7.82 6.83
C GLY A 313 -9.11 -7.98 5.69
N ASP A 314 -9.62 -8.20 4.49
CA ASP A 314 -8.81 -8.38 3.29
C ASP A 314 -8.24 -7.07 2.79
N TRP A 315 -6.95 -7.06 2.44
CA TRP A 315 -6.26 -5.87 1.98
C TRP A 315 -5.07 -6.18 1.07
N GLU A 316 -4.66 -5.20 0.28
CA GLU A 316 -3.60 -5.30 -0.71
C GLU A 316 -2.67 -4.11 -0.66
N ALA A 317 -1.36 -4.37 -0.70
CA ALA A 317 -0.32 -3.37 -0.84
C ALA A 317 0.19 -3.31 -2.28
N ILE A 318 0.52 -2.08 -2.75
CA ILE A 318 0.90 -1.80 -4.14
C ILE A 318 2.27 -1.14 -4.25
N PRO A 319 3.38 -1.85 -3.92
CA PRO A 319 4.73 -1.31 -4.06
C PRO A 319 5.15 -1.21 -5.52
N THR A 320 6.09 -0.30 -5.79
CA THR A 320 6.79 -0.16 -7.07
C THR A 320 8.25 -0.60 -6.94
N THR A 321 8.85 -1.02 -8.04
CA THR A 321 10.28 -1.37 -8.07
C THR A 321 11.18 -0.16 -7.86
N ASN A 322 10.75 1.01 -8.33
CA ASN A 322 11.40 2.31 -8.20
C ASN A 322 10.45 3.37 -7.61
N GLU A 323 10.51 4.64 -8.01
CA GLU A 323 9.65 5.71 -7.51
C GLU A 323 8.48 6.08 -8.45
N SER A 324 8.32 5.40 -9.61
CA SER A 324 7.23 5.61 -10.56
C SER A 324 6.45 4.32 -10.81
N TYR A 325 5.14 4.39 -11.10
CA TYR A 325 4.38 3.23 -11.56
C TYR A 325 4.63 2.97 -13.05
N GLY A 326 4.47 3.97 -13.91
CA GLY A 326 4.87 3.88 -15.32
C GLY A 326 6.40 3.97 -15.50
N TYR A 327 6.90 3.46 -16.61
CA TYR A 327 8.33 3.51 -16.94
C TYR A 327 8.88 4.93 -16.90
N HIS A 328 9.97 5.12 -16.16
CA HIS A 328 10.64 6.41 -16.01
C HIS A 328 12.16 6.24 -16.26
N LYS A 329 12.62 6.62 -17.43
CA LYS A 329 14.00 6.33 -17.90
C LYS A 329 15.12 6.96 -17.05
N PHE A 330 14.80 8.00 -16.29
CA PHE A 330 15.74 8.68 -15.39
C PHE A 330 15.72 8.15 -13.97
N ASP A 331 14.80 7.22 -13.65
CA ASP A 331 14.67 6.68 -12.30
C ASP A 331 15.55 5.43 -12.15
N ASN A 332 16.58 5.57 -11.32
CA ASN A 332 17.53 4.51 -11.00
C ASN A 332 17.39 4.01 -9.56
N SER A 333 16.32 4.36 -8.87
CA SER A 333 16.10 4.08 -7.44
C SER A 333 15.56 2.67 -7.15
N HIS A 334 15.77 1.70 -8.05
CA HIS A 334 15.27 0.35 -7.89
C HIS A 334 15.69 -0.28 -6.58
N LYS A 335 14.73 -0.84 -5.87
CA LYS A 335 14.91 -1.49 -4.59
C LYS A 335 15.54 -2.88 -4.78
N PRO A 336 16.34 -3.37 -3.83
CA PRO A 336 16.93 -4.71 -3.92
C PRO A 336 15.85 -5.80 -3.77
N VAL A 337 16.13 -6.99 -4.30
CA VAL A 337 15.24 -8.18 -4.22
C VAL A 337 14.76 -8.46 -2.79
N GLY A 338 15.68 -8.37 -1.81
CA GLY A 338 15.36 -8.62 -0.40
C GLY A 338 14.27 -7.70 0.16
N ALA A 339 14.19 -6.45 -0.32
CA ALA A 339 13.14 -5.53 0.11
C ALA A 339 11.74 -6.07 -0.26
N PHE A 340 11.59 -6.66 -1.46
CA PHE A 340 10.31 -7.22 -1.91
C PHE A 340 9.98 -8.54 -1.22
N VAL A 341 10.98 -9.40 -0.98
CA VAL A 341 10.80 -10.66 -0.24
C VAL A 341 10.37 -10.37 1.20
N HIS A 342 10.98 -9.37 1.86
CA HIS A 342 10.55 -8.94 3.20
C HIS A 342 9.15 -8.34 3.17
N LEU A 343 8.85 -7.49 2.19
CA LEU A 343 7.55 -6.82 2.09
C LEU A 343 6.43 -7.83 1.84
N LEU A 344 6.67 -8.84 0.99
CA LEU A 344 5.74 -9.94 0.74
C LEU A 344 5.47 -10.76 2.01
N ALA A 345 6.52 -11.14 2.74
CA ALA A 345 6.38 -11.85 4.01
C ALA A 345 5.67 -11.01 5.07
N LYS A 346 5.97 -9.71 5.17
CA LYS A 346 5.27 -8.76 6.06
C LYS A 346 3.78 -8.63 5.70
N ALA A 347 3.44 -8.53 4.41
CA ALA A 347 2.05 -8.47 3.97
C ALA A 347 1.31 -9.76 4.32
N ALA A 348 1.86 -10.91 3.95
CA ALA A 348 1.27 -12.22 4.24
C ALA A 348 1.11 -12.48 5.74
N SER A 349 2.08 -12.06 6.57
CA SER A 349 2.02 -12.21 8.04
C SER A 349 0.86 -11.44 8.69
N ARG A 350 0.36 -10.43 8.00
CA ARG A 350 -0.80 -9.61 8.41
C ARG A 350 -2.07 -9.92 7.61
N GLY A 351 -2.06 -11.01 6.80
CA GLY A 351 -3.20 -11.45 5.99
C GLY A 351 -3.43 -10.67 4.71
N GLY A 352 -2.50 -9.80 4.32
CA GLY A 352 -2.59 -9.00 3.11
C GLY A 352 -1.99 -9.65 1.86
N ASN A 353 -2.31 -9.10 0.70
CA ASN A 353 -1.69 -9.41 -0.58
C ASN A 353 -0.66 -8.35 -0.97
N LEU A 354 0.29 -8.73 -1.80
CA LEU A 354 1.25 -7.82 -2.43
C LEU A 354 1.02 -7.82 -3.94
N LEU A 355 0.63 -6.67 -4.51
CA LEU A 355 0.49 -6.43 -5.94
C LEU A 355 1.67 -5.55 -6.39
N MET A 356 2.75 -6.18 -6.83
CA MET A 356 4.02 -5.52 -7.15
C MET A 356 4.00 -4.94 -8.55
N ASN A 357 4.30 -3.65 -8.68
CA ASN A 357 4.22 -2.95 -9.96
C ASN A 357 5.49 -3.07 -10.80
N ILE A 358 5.28 -3.29 -12.09
CA ILE A 358 6.26 -3.18 -13.17
C ILE A 358 5.79 -2.10 -14.17
N GLY A 359 6.72 -1.23 -14.59
CA GLY A 359 6.47 -0.22 -15.61
C GLY A 359 7.17 -0.55 -16.93
N PRO A 360 6.51 -1.20 -17.91
CA PRO A 360 7.12 -1.55 -19.18
C PRO A 360 7.49 -0.31 -20.00
N LYS A 361 8.54 -0.44 -20.81
CA LYS A 361 9.00 0.58 -21.76
C LYS A 361 8.00 0.80 -22.89
N GLY A 362 8.16 1.92 -23.60
CA GLY A 362 7.32 2.25 -24.75
C GLY A 362 7.47 1.29 -25.95
N ASP A 363 8.54 0.49 -26.01
CA ASP A 363 8.75 -0.54 -27.02
C ASP A 363 8.08 -1.89 -26.69
N GLY A 364 7.52 -2.02 -25.46
CA GLY A 364 6.87 -3.23 -24.98
C GLY A 364 7.79 -4.17 -24.18
N THR A 365 9.03 -3.78 -23.89
CA THR A 365 9.94 -4.60 -23.06
C THR A 365 9.91 -4.19 -21.59
N PHE A 366 10.22 -5.14 -20.69
CA PHE A 366 10.51 -4.82 -19.29
C PHE A 366 11.93 -4.25 -19.16
N ASP A 367 12.16 -3.41 -18.17
CA ASP A 367 13.50 -2.97 -17.81
C ASP A 367 14.33 -4.16 -17.29
N SER A 368 15.63 -4.17 -17.62
CA SER A 368 16.54 -5.24 -17.18
C SER A 368 16.66 -5.35 -15.66
N LYS A 369 16.51 -4.23 -14.94
CA LYS A 369 16.51 -4.22 -13.47
C LYS A 369 15.24 -4.86 -12.91
N ASP A 370 14.08 -4.58 -13.52
CA ASP A 370 12.82 -5.23 -13.15
C ASP A 370 12.88 -6.74 -13.40
N LEU A 371 13.42 -7.17 -14.54
CA LEU A 371 13.64 -8.59 -14.84
C LEU A 371 14.56 -9.27 -13.82
N ALA A 372 15.63 -8.59 -13.40
CA ALA A 372 16.54 -9.10 -12.38
C ALA A 372 15.85 -9.24 -11.01
N ILE A 373 15.00 -8.28 -10.64
CA ILE A 373 14.20 -8.33 -9.40
C ILE A 373 13.20 -9.49 -9.47
N LEU A 374 12.44 -9.63 -10.56
CA LEU A 374 11.46 -10.71 -10.75
C LEU A 374 12.14 -12.08 -10.67
N LYS A 375 13.29 -12.26 -11.34
CA LYS A 375 14.08 -13.50 -11.29
C LYS A 375 14.55 -13.81 -9.87
N GLY A 376 15.03 -12.82 -9.13
CA GLY A 376 15.49 -13.00 -7.75
C GLY A 376 14.35 -13.37 -6.79
N ILE A 377 13.18 -12.74 -6.95
CA ILE A 377 12.00 -13.11 -6.16
C ILE A 377 11.54 -14.53 -6.51
N GLY A 378 11.51 -14.89 -7.81
CA GLY A 378 11.13 -16.22 -8.27
C GLY A 378 12.02 -17.31 -7.67
N ALA A 379 13.33 -17.12 -7.69
CA ALA A 379 14.28 -18.06 -7.09
C ALA A 379 14.05 -18.29 -5.58
N TRP A 380 13.60 -17.25 -4.85
CA TRP A 380 13.21 -17.39 -3.45
C TRP A 380 11.84 -18.08 -3.31
N MET A 381 10.85 -17.72 -4.15
CA MET A 381 9.49 -18.27 -4.13
C MET A 381 9.45 -19.77 -4.49
N ASP A 382 10.29 -20.22 -5.41
CA ASP A 382 10.40 -21.65 -5.77
C ASP A 382 10.72 -22.53 -4.56
N LYS A 383 11.49 -22.01 -3.61
CA LYS A 383 11.88 -22.71 -2.39
C LYS A 383 10.93 -22.50 -1.23
N ASN A 384 10.36 -21.30 -1.12
CA ASN A 384 9.67 -20.82 0.07
C ASN A 384 8.19 -20.45 -0.16
N GLY A 385 7.66 -20.55 -1.38
CA GLY A 385 6.29 -20.11 -1.72
C GLY A 385 5.20 -20.79 -0.88
N GLU A 386 5.45 -21.99 -0.34
CA GLU A 386 4.55 -22.67 0.59
C GLU A 386 4.23 -21.81 1.83
N SER A 387 5.20 -21.01 2.30
CA SER A 387 5.08 -20.11 3.45
C SER A 387 4.31 -18.83 3.16
N ILE A 388 3.92 -18.61 1.90
CA ILE A 388 3.20 -17.43 1.42
C ILE A 388 1.79 -17.78 0.95
N TYR A 389 1.68 -18.71 -0.04
CA TYR A 389 0.40 -19.03 -0.66
C TYR A 389 -0.57 -19.72 0.30
N GLY A 390 -1.80 -19.21 0.36
CA GLY A 390 -2.87 -19.79 1.18
C GLY A 390 -2.60 -19.70 2.68
N THR A 391 -1.69 -18.83 3.10
CA THR A 391 -1.47 -18.55 4.51
C THR A 391 -2.49 -17.53 5.03
N VAL A 392 -2.69 -17.52 6.34
CA VAL A 392 -3.45 -16.50 7.06
C VAL A 392 -2.53 -15.68 7.94
N ALA A 393 -3.02 -14.55 8.44
CA ALA A 393 -2.31 -13.74 9.43
C ALA A 393 -1.93 -14.63 10.63
N SER A 394 -0.68 -14.54 11.05
CA SER A 394 -0.22 -15.27 12.23
C SER A 394 -0.62 -14.53 13.51
N PRO A 395 -1.25 -15.19 14.48
CA PRO A 395 -1.52 -14.60 15.79
C PRO A 395 -0.27 -14.58 16.70
N LEU A 396 0.88 -15.11 16.24
CA LEU A 396 2.12 -15.03 17.01
C LEU A 396 2.52 -13.55 17.16
N PRO A 397 2.92 -13.08 18.36
CA PRO A 397 3.32 -11.70 18.54
C PRO A 397 4.53 -11.35 17.68
N LEU A 398 4.73 -10.06 17.41
CA LEU A 398 5.86 -9.55 16.65
C LEU A 398 7.19 -10.04 17.26
N GLN A 399 8.14 -10.37 16.40
CA GLN A 399 9.44 -10.90 16.79
C GLN A 399 10.54 -9.94 16.33
N SER A 400 11.65 -9.89 17.07
CA SER A 400 12.82 -9.07 16.69
C SER A 400 13.55 -9.61 15.46
N TRP A 401 13.43 -10.90 15.19
CA TRP A 401 14.12 -11.57 14.07
C TRP A 401 13.35 -11.52 12.75
N GLY A 402 12.05 -11.18 12.76
CA GLY A 402 11.24 -11.15 11.55
C GLY A 402 9.74 -11.31 11.81
N VAL A 403 9.06 -12.00 10.90
CA VAL A 403 7.61 -12.18 10.93
C VAL A 403 7.22 -13.66 10.80
N SER A 404 5.94 -13.97 10.96
CA SER A 404 5.45 -15.35 10.79
C SER A 404 4.14 -15.38 10.00
N THR A 405 3.91 -16.50 9.30
CA THR A 405 2.65 -16.83 8.62
C THR A 405 2.13 -18.17 9.10
N LEU A 406 0.82 -18.43 8.94
CA LEU A 406 0.19 -19.65 9.40
C LEU A 406 -0.61 -20.30 8.27
N LYS A 407 -0.45 -21.63 8.08
CA LYS A 407 -1.25 -22.42 7.15
C LYS A 407 -1.65 -23.75 7.80
N GLY A 408 -2.92 -23.88 8.11
CA GLY A 408 -3.38 -25.02 8.90
C GLY A 408 -2.64 -25.10 10.23
N ASN A 409 -1.96 -26.23 10.48
CA ASN A 409 -1.15 -26.44 11.68
C ASN A 409 0.35 -26.20 11.45
N THR A 410 0.75 -25.54 10.37
CA THR A 410 2.15 -25.20 10.11
C THR A 410 2.36 -23.70 10.29
N LEU A 411 3.22 -23.34 11.26
CA LEU A 411 3.69 -21.98 11.48
C LEU A 411 5.02 -21.82 10.74
N TYR A 412 5.09 -20.82 9.84
CA TYR A 412 6.31 -20.47 9.11
C TYR A 412 6.93 -19.22 9.74
N LEU A 413 8.20 -19.33 10.11
CA LEU A 413 8.99 -18.25 10.69
C LEU A 413 9.89 -17.69 9.60
N HIS A 414 9.69 -16.42 9.24
CA HIS A 414 10.48 -15.67 8.25
C HIS A 414 11.57 -14.90 8.97
N VAL A 415 12.80 -15.41 8.93
CA VAL A 415 13.93 -14.88 9.69
C VAL A 415 14.70 -13.88 8.83
N PHE A 416 14.55 -12.61 9.11
CA PHE A 416 15.26 -11.50 8.45
C PHE A 416 16.58 -11.17 9.14
N ASN A 417 16.58 -11.21 10.48
CA ASN A 417 17.72 -10.90 11.32
C ASN A 417 18.23 -12.19 11.96
N TRP A 418 19.41 -12.67 11.50
CA TRP A 418 19.99 -13.90 12.01
C TRP A 418 20.65 -13.67 13.36
N PRO A 419 20.30 -14.45 14.41
CA PRO A 419 20.88 -14.29 15.73
C PRO A 419 22.39 -14.60 15.75
N ALA A 420 23.17 -13.78 16.45
CA ALA A 420 24.63 -13.90 16.49
C ALA A 420 25.13 -15.21 17.13
N ASP A 421 24.37 -15.77 18.09
CA ASP A 421 24.68 -17.02 18.80
C ASP A 421 23.99 -18.25 18.16
N ASN A 422 23.37 -18.08 16.98
CA ASN A 422 22.62 -19.13 16.27
C ASN A 422 21.47 -19.74 17.10
N LYS A 423 20.84 -18.96 18.00
CA LYS A 423 19.68 -19.38 18.77
C LYS A 423 18.49 -18.47 18.46
N LEU A 424 17.49 -19.00 17.79
CA LEU A 424 16.26 -18.26 17.51
C LEU A 424 15.27 -18.42 18.67
N TYR A 425 15.03 -17.34 19.39
CA TYR A 425 14.00 -17.30 20.42
C TYR A 425 12.65 -16.95 19.81
N VAL A 426 11.72 -17.90 19.82
CA VAL A 426 10.34 -17.71 19.33
C VAL A 426 9.46 -17.42 20.54
N GLY A 427 9.15 -16.13 20.71
CA GLY A 427 8.34 -15.65 21.82
C GLY A 427 6.86 -15.89 21.58
N GLY A 428 6.14 -16.21 22.65
CA GLY A 428 4.68 -16.37 22.64
C GLY A 428 4.17 -17.69 22.05
N LEU A 429 5.02 -18.63 21.65
CA LEU A 429 4.60 -19.91 21.11
C LEU A 429 4.24 -20.91 22.21
N GLN A 430 2.98 -20.98 22.59
CA GLN A 430 2.47 -21.88 23.64
C GLN A 430 2.14 -23.30 23.13
N SER A 431 1.80 -23.44 21.85
CA SER A 431 1.47 -24.73 21.23
C SER A 431 2.62 -25.72 21.31
N SER A 432 2.30 -27.01 21.51
CA SER A 432 3.25 -28.11 21.27
C SER A 432 3.49 -28.30 19.78
N PHE A 433 4.69 -28.73 19.43
CA PHE A 433 5.08 -29.01 18.04
C PHE A 433 5.66 -30.44 17.92
N THR A 434 5.61 -30.98 16.71
CA THR A 434 6.14 -32.32 16.36
C THR A 434 7.48 -32.23 15.67
N LYS A 435 7.68 -31.17 14.87
CA LYS A 435 8.87 -31.00 14.05
C LYS A 435 9.18 -29.54 13.81
N VAL A 436 10.45 -29.22 13.75
CA VAL A 436 10.99 -27.93 13.31
C VAL A 436 12.04 -28.18 12.25
N ALA A 437 11.91 -27.54 11.09
CA ALA A 437 12.85 -27.74 9.99
C ALA A 437 13.02 -26.46 9.15
N LEU A 438 14.18 -26.30 8.51
CA LEU A 438 14.31 -25.36 7.40
C LEU A 438 13.30 -25.71 6.31
N LEU A 439 12.62 -24.74 5.74
CA LEU A 439 11.66 -25.01 4.65
C LEU A 439 12.40 -25.44 3.38
N ASP A 440 13.45 -24.72 2.99
CA ASP A 440 14.37 -25.14 1.94
C ASP A 440 15.28 -26.26 2.46
N GLY A 441 15.38 -27.34 1.69
CA GLY A 441 16.21 -28.50 2.01
C GLY A 441 15.71 -29.39 3.14
N LYS A 442 14.58 -29.05 3.81
CA LYS A 442 13.89 -29.86 4.84
C LYS A 442 14.78 -30.32 6.02
N LYS A 443 15.91 -29.64 6.28
CA LYS A 443 16.83 -29.97 7.37
C LYS A 443 16.15 -29.77 8.72
N VAL A 444 16.06 -30.85 9.50
CA VAL A 444 15.47 -30.82 10.85
C VAL A 444 16.37 -30.01 11.79
N LEU A 445 15.76 -29.17 12.61
CA LEU A 445 16.39 -28.34 13.62
C LEU A 445 16.00 -28.81 15.02
N THR A 446 16.91 -28.71 15.97
CA THR A 446 16.61 -28.97 17.37
C THR A 446 15.92 -27.75 17.96
N ALA A 447 14.78 -27.97 18.62
CA ALA A 447 14.02 -26.93 19.31
C ALA A 447 13.64 -27.40 20.73
N ASN A 448 13.75 -26.51 21.69
CA ASN A 448 13.48 -26.78 23.08
C ASN A 448 12.58 -25.69 23.68
N ARG A 449 11.73 -26.07 24.62
CA ARG A 449 10.99 -25.13 25.45
C ARG A 449 11.91 -24.42 26.43
N VAL A 450 11.83 -23.09 26.46
CA VAL A 450 12.50 -22.26 27.48
C VAL A 450 11.60 -22.13 28.71
N ASN A 451 10.31 -21.92 28.47
CA ASN A 451 9.27 -21.80 29.49
C ASN A 451 7.90 -22.13 28.85
N ALA A 452 6.80 -21.88 29.54
CA ALA A 452 5.45 -22.15 29.04
C ALA A 452 5.10 -21.38 27.74
N ASN A 453 5.71 -20.22 27.52
CA ASN A 453 5.38 -19.32 26.41
C ASN A 453 6.44 -19.29 25.30
N ASP A 454 7.67 -19.70 25.56
CA ASP A 454 8.79 -19.43 24.66
C ASP A 454 9.52 -20.72 24.23
N VAL A 455 10.02 -20.71 23.01
CA VAL A 455 10.79 -21.80 22.40
C VAL A 455 12.13 -21.26 21.89
N VAL A 456 13.20 -22.01 22.04
CA VAL A 456 14.50 -21.75 21.40
C VAL A 456 14.74 -22.79 20.31
N ILE A 457 15.12 -22.34 19.10
CA ILE A 457 15.49 -23.19 17.97
C ILE A 457 16.98 -23.00 17.71
N ASN A 458 17.74 -24.10 17.65
CA ASN A 458 19.15 -24.05 17.30
C ASN A 458 19.29 -23.97 15.77
N LEU A 459 19.92 -22.89 15.32
CA LEU A 459 20.11 -22.57 13.91
C LEU A 459 21.45 -23.06 13.39
N PRO A 460 21.61 -23.24 12.07
CA PRO A 460 22.91 -23.40 11.44
C PRO A 460 23.84 -22.20 11.71
N ALA A 461 25.15 -22.45 11.71
CA ALA A 461 26.15 -21.41 11.94
C ALA A 461 26.14 -20.28 10.88
N LYS A 462 25.63 -20.57 9.68
CA LYS A 462 25.45 -19.58 8.62
C LYS A 462 23.98 -19.55 8.20
N MET A 463 23.49 -18.35 7.96
CA MET A 463 22.15 -18.10 7.42
C MET A 463 22.04 -18.78 6.03
N PRO A 464 21.14 -19.74 5.82
CA PRO A 464 21.01 -20.47 4.56
C PRO A 464 20.61 -19.60 3.37
N ASP A 465 19.68 -18.68 3.60
CA ASP A 465 19.22 -17.71 2.60
C ASP A 465 19.28 -16.30 3.21
N THR A 466 20.14 -15.46 2.66
CA THR A 466 20.36 -14.09 3.16
C THR A 466 19.23 -13.12 2.83
N LEU A 467 18.32 -13.49 1.91
CA LEU A 467 17.13 -12.69 1.65
C LEU A 467 16.09 -12.90 2.76
N ASN A 468 15.77 -14.14 3.08
CA ASN A 468 14.82 -14.52 4.10
C ASN A 468 14.86 -16.05 4.30
N THR A 469 15.44 -16.51 5.38
CA THR A 469 15.42 -17.93 5.73
C THR A 469 14.07 -18.29 6.38
N VAL A 470 13.39 -19.32 5.85
CA VAL A 470 12.11 -19.77 6.38
C VAL A 470 12.26 -21.06 7.17
N ILE A 471 11.69 -21.08 8.38
CA ILE A 471 11.62 -22.27 9.25
C ILE A 471 10.16 -22.69 9.38
N ALA A 472 9.87 -23.95 9.09
CA ALA A 472 8.54 -24.54 9.30
C ALA A 472 8.48 -25.20 10.68
N VAL A 473 7.44 -24.90 11.45
CA VAL A 473 7.12 -25.50 12.75
C VAL A 473 5.78 -26.22 12.62
N GLU A 474 5.81 -27.56 12.65
CA GLU A 474 4.62 -28.42 12.60
C GLU A 474 4.01 -28.51 14.01
N LEU A 475 2.83 -27.94 14.20
CA LEU A 475 2.11 -27.90 15.46
C LEU A 475 1.27 -29.18 15.68
N LYS A 476 1.08 -29.58 16.94
CA LYS A 476 0.20 -30.71 17.31
C LYS A 476 -1.30 -30.39 17.27
N GLY A 477 -1.67 -29.17 16.93
CA GLY A 477 -3.05 -28.66 16.88
C GLY A 477 -3.07 -27.18 16.58
N PRO A 478 -4.21 -26.49 16.79
CA PRO A 478 -4.32 -25.05 16.54
C PRO A 478 -3.26 -24.25 17.30
N LEU A 479 -2.77 -23.18 16.67
CA LEU A 479 -1.79 -22.29 17.28
C LEU A 479 -2.39 -21.61 18.52
N LYS A 480 -1.71 -21.76 19.65
CA LYS A 480 -1.97 -21.01 20.91
C LYS A 480 -0.78 -20.09 21.15
N THR A 481 -1.06 -18.85 21.46
CA THR A 481 -0.04 -17.81 21.62
C THR A 481 -0.28 -16.98 22.89
N ASP A 482 0.83 -16.47 23.43
CA ASP A 482 0.84 -15.30 24.29
C ASP A 482 0.98 -14.06 23.41
N SER A 483 0.24 -13.00 23.70
CA SER A 483 0.27 -11.76 22.88
C SER A 483 1.49 -10.87 23.14
N VAL A 484 2.32 -11.21 24.13
CA VAL A 484 3.46 -10.37 24.54
C VAL A 484 4.66 -10.63 23.65
N ARG A 485 5.14 -9.59 22.98
CA ARG A 485 6.36 -9.58 22.17
C ARG A 485 7.59 -9.90 23.03
N VAL A 486 8.50 -10.74 22.51
CA VAL A 486 9.77 -11.03 23.19
C VAL A 486 10.91 -10.25 22.54
N PHE A 487 11.69 -9.56 23.35
CA PHE A 487 12.98 -9.00 22.97
C PHE A 487 14.07 -10.05 23.13
N SER A 488 14.67 -10.41 22.03
CA SER A 488 15.76 -11.37 21.99
C SER A 488 17.08 -10.65 22.16
N ALA A 489 17.75 -10.88 23.28
CA ALA A 489 19.03 -10.25 23.60
C ALA A 489 20.17 -10.52 22.61
N ASN A 490 20.04 -11.53 21.76
CA ASN A 490 20.99 -11.87 20.70
C ASN A 490 20.65 -11.22 19.32
N ILE A 491 19.66 -10.33 19.28
CA ILE A 491 19.34 -9.45 18.16
C ILE A 491 19.72 -8.02 18.59
N PRO A 492 20.73 -7.40 17.99
CA PRO A 492 21.34 -6.17 18.51
C PRO A 492 20.39 -4.98 18.63
N THR A 493 19.37 -4.93 17.77
CA THR A 493 18.41 -3.82 17.74
C THR A 493 16.97 -4.35 17.83
N GLN A 494 16.25 -3.91 18.84
CA GLN A 494 14.82 -4.14 18.98
C GLN A 494 14.07 -2.94 18.40
N GLN A 495 13.35 -3.13 17.29
CA GLN A 495 12.59 -2.06 16.64
C GLN A 495 11.14 -2.06 17.14
N LEU A 496 10.68 -0.92 17.61
CA LEU A 496 9.30 -0.65 18.00
C LEU A 496 8.70 0.38 17.03
N LEU A 497 8.01 -0.08 16.00
CA LEU A 497 7.31 0.82 15.09
C LEU A 497 6.16 1.52 15.83
N ALA A 498 5.92 2.80 15.52
CA ALA A 498 4.74 3.49 16.03
C ALA A 498 3.44 2.86 15.50
N PHE A 499 3.48 2.23 14.32
CA PHE A 499 2.36 1.46 13.75
C PHE A 499 1.95 0.25 14.62
N ASP A 500 2.86 -0.29 15.42
CA ASP A 500 2.63 -1.44 16.30
C ASP A 500 2.38 -1.03 17.75
N ALA A 501 2.31 0.28 18.04
CA ALA A 501 1.99 0.79 19.36
C ALA A 501 0.51 0.61 19.70
N GLN A 502 0.23 0.44 20.99
CA GLN A 502 -1.10 0.66 21.52
C GLN A 502 -1.35 2.17 21.61
N LEU A 503 -2.41 2.63 20.96
CA LEU A 503 -2.80 4.03 20.95
C LEU A 503 -3.81 4.27 22.08
N HIS A 504 -3.51 5.26 22.94
CA HIS A 504 -4.37 5.65 24.05
C HIS A 504 -4.86 7.08 23.84
N GLY A 505 -6.17 7.28 23.89
CA GLY A 505 -6.85 8.52 23.50
C GLY A 505 -7.36 8.46 22.07
N ASP A 506 -8.07 9.49 21.68
CA ASP A 506 -8.75 9.59 20.38
C ASP A 506 -7.98 10.47 19.37
N LYS A 507 -8.43 10.46 18.11
CA LYS A 507 -7.93 11.31 17.02
C LYS A 507 -6.50 11.06 16.53
N PHE A 508 -5.83 10.03 16.97
CA PHE A 508 -4.62 9.58 16.28
C PHE A 508 -4.91 9.16 14.84
N SER A 509 -3.96 9.36 13.96
CA SER A 509 -3.99 8.78 12.61
C SER A 509 -2.63 8.23 12.22
N TYR A 510 -2.63 7.36 11.21
CA TYR A 510 -1.42 6.76 10.65
C TYR A 510 -0.97 7.53 9.42
N GLY A 511 0.34 7.61 9.21
CA GLY A 511 0.92 7.97 7.93
C GLY A 511 0.63 6.91 6.85
N ASP A 512 1.02 7.19 5.62
CA ASP A 512 0.71 6.35 4.46
C ASP A 512 1.62 5.11 4.28
N GLY A 513 2.59 4.90 5.18
CA GLY A 513 3.50 3.75 5.17
C GLY A 513 4.68 3.87 4.20
N LYS A 514 4.79 4.95 3.42
CA LYS A 514 5.95 5.22 2.54
C LYS A 514 7.21 5.49 3.34
N THR A 515 8.34 5.55 2.66
CA THR A 515 9.62 5.97 3.26
C THR A 515 9.46 7.29 4.03
N GLY A 516 9.80 7.27 5.33
CA GLY A 516 9.66 8.43 6.21
C GLY A 516 8.21 8.83 6.55
N LYS A 517 7.23 8.03 6.16
CA LYS A 517 5.80 8.29 6.41
C LYS A 517 5.08 7.11 7.08
N TYR A 518 5.82 6.21 7.74
CA TYR A 518 5.28 5.13 8.58
C TYR A 518 5.18 5.57 10.04
N TYR A 519 4.45 6.65 10.29
CA TYR A 519 4.33 7.30 11.60
C TYR A 519 2.91 7.31 12.15
N VAL A 520 2.80 7.52 13.47
CA VAL A 520 1.58 7.95 14.14
C VAL A 520 1.63 9.47 14.30
N GLN A 521 0.55 10.16 13.99
CA GLN A 521 0.39 11.61 14.01
C GLN A 521 -0.93 12.05 14.68
N ASN A 522 -1.19 13.37 14.67
CA ASN A 522 -2.31 14.02 15.35
C ASN A 522 -2.21 13.93 16.88
N TRP A 523 -1.01 14.00 17.38
CA TRP A 523 -0.69 13.97 18.79
C TRP A 523 -0.81 15.38 19.40
N LYS A 524 -2.05 15.79 19.71
CA LYS A 524 -2.43 17.19 20.02
C LYS A 524 -2.94 17.39 21.46
N SER A 525 -2.93 16.35 22.28
CA SER A 525 -3.41 16.39 23.64
C SER A 525 -2.49 15.62 24.59
N THR A 526 -2.31 16.12 25.81
CA THR A 526 -1.60 15.42 26.88
C THR A 526 -2.34 14.18 27.39
N ASN A 527 -3.59 13.99 26.97
CA ASN A 527 -4.38 12.78 27.24
C ASN A 527 -4.17 11.68 26.21
N GLN A 528 -3.32 11.94 25.19
CA GLN A 528 -2.95 10.96 24.17
C GLN A 528 -1.56 10.42 24.49
N TRP A 529 -1.38 9.09 24.48
CA TRP A 529 -0.05 8.48 24.65
C TRP A 529 0.05 7.17 23.89
N LEU A 530 1.28 6.71 23.67
CA LEU A 530 1.61 5.43 23.02
C LEU A 530 2.26 4.50 24.03
N SER A 531 1.96 3.19 23.92
CA SER A 531 2.69 2.18 24.68
C SER A 531 2.99 0.94 23.86
N TRP A 532 4.05 0.22 24.29
CA TRP A 532 4.43 -1.08 23.76
C TRP A 532 4.69 -2.03 24.91
N THR A 533 4.02 -3.18 24.89
CA THR A 533 4.27 -4.26 25.85
C THR A 533 5.24 -5.27 25.24
N PHE A 534 6.27 -5.62 25.98
CA PHE A 534 7.25 -6.62 25.59
C PHE A 534 7.81 -7.36 26.80
N ARG A 535 8.48 -8.50 26.54
CA ARG A 535 9.12 -9.33 27.57
C ARG A 535 10.60 -9.50 27.27
N THR A 536 11.44 -9.39 28.29
CA THR A 536 12.86 -9.77 28.27
C THR A 536 13.03 -11.13 28.94
N THR A 537 13.84 -12.02 28.36
CA THR A 537 14.09 -13.37 28.90
C THR A 537 15.21 -13.39 29.95
N LYS A 538 16.03 -12.36 29.99
CA LYS A 538 17.12 -12.11 30.96
C LYS A 538 17.20 -10.62 31.25
N PRO A 539 17.88 -10.20 32.34
CA PRO A 539 18.19 -8.79 32.54
C PRO A 539 18.96 -8.21 31.34
N ALA A 540 18.60 -7.02 30.91
CA ALA A 540 19.21 -6.36 29.76
C ALA A 540 19.23 -4.84 29.95
N THR A 541 20.25 -4.19 29.40
CA THR A 541 20.39 -2.73 29.35
C THR A 541 20.24 -2.27 27.91
N PHE A 542 19.36 -1.32 27.66
CA PHE A 542 19.14 -0.78 26.31
C PHE A 542 19.39 0.71 26.27
N THR A 543 20.10 1.15 25.20
CA THR A 543 20.09 2.55 24.77
C THR A 543 18.96 2.76 23.79
N ILE A 544 18.19 3.84 23.96
CA ILE A 544 16.99 4.14 23.15
C ILE A 544 17.30 5.28 22.19
N ASN A 545 17.05 5.03 20.91
CA ASN A 545 17.02 6.03 19.85
C ASN A 545 15.57 6.20 19.37
N MET A 546 15.24 7.38 18.85
CA MET A 546 13.92 7.69 18.32
C MET A 546 14.02 8.31 16.93
N LYS A 547 13.18 7.84 15.98
CA LYS A 547 12.97 8.49 14.68
C LYS A 547 11.62 9.17 14.63
N TYR A 548 11.60 10.42 14.21
CA TYR A 548 10.40 11.24 14.21
C TYR A 548 10.47 12.36 13.17
N LEU A 549 9.32 13.06 12.96
CA LEU A 549 9.26 14.35 12.28
C LEU A 549 8.60 15.36 13.23
N ALA A 550 9.11 16.59 13.22
CA ALA A 550 8.52 17.71 13.94
C ALA A 550 8.81 18.99 13.14
N GLY A 551 7.80 19.53 12.47
CA GLY A 551 7.88 20.79 11.73
C GLY A 551 7.91 22.01 12.63
N GLU A 552 7.91 23.18 12.02
CA GLU A 552 7.87 24.45 12.74
C GLU A 552 6.59 24.55 13.61
N GLY A 553 6.73 24.94 14.87
CA GLY A 553 5.63 25.03 15.83
C GLY A 553 5.18 23.70 16.44
N ASN A 554 5.74 22.58 16.01
CA ASN A 554 5.55 21.27 16.63
C ASN A 554 6.61 21.08 17.74
N GLY A 555 6.30 20.19 18.70
CA GLY A 555 7.19 19.88 19.80
C GLY A 555 6.50 19.96 21.16
N GLY A 556 7.31 20.02 22.18
CA GLY A 556 6.86 20.04 23.58
C GLY A 556 7.74 19.19 24.47
N THR A 557 7.19 18.75 25.57
CA THR A 557 7.88 17.87 26.52
C THR A 557 7.08 16.59 26.69
N PHE A 558 7.77 15.44 26.66
CA PHE A 558 7.14 14.14 26.95
C PHE A 558 7.98 13.35 27.95
N VAL A 559 7.33 12.40 28.61
CA VAL A 559 7.97 11.42 29.47
C VAL A 559 8.10 10.11 28.72
N LEU A 560 9.31 9.54 28.74
CA LEU A 560 9.58 8.14 28.44
C LEU A 560 9.57 7.38 29.77
N GLN A 561 8.71 6.38 29.91
CA GLN A 561 8.51 5.64 31.15
C GLN A 561 8.52 4.14 30.92
N THR A 562 9.18 3.39 31.83
CA THR A 562 9.06 1.93 31.95
C THR A 562 9.26 1.51 33.40
N GLY A 563 8.28 0.82 33.99
CA GLY A 563 8.31 0.49 35.44
C GLY A 563 8.53 1.73 36.29
N ASN A 564 9.57 1.71 37.12
CA ASN A 564 9.95 2.84 38.00
C ASN A 564 10.89 3.85 37.33
N HIS A 565 11.36 3.55 36.09
CA HIS A 565 12.22 4.46 35.33
C HIS A 565 11.36 5.48 34.60
N SER A 566 11.70 6.75 34.70
CA SER A 566 11.00 7.86 34.04
C SER A 566 11.99 8.96 33.69
N LYS A 567 11.96 9.40 32.43
CA LYS A 567 12.80 10.50 31.92
C LYS A 567 11.97 11.48 31.13
N GLU A 568 12.09 12.74 31.50
CA GLU A 568 11.48 13.84 30.77
C GLU A 568 12.39 14.30 29.63
N ILE A 569 11.83 14.46 28.44
CA ILE A 569 12.54 14.78 27.21
C ILE A 569 11.84 15.95 26.52
N LYS A 570 12.61 17.02 26.28
CA LYS A 570 12.14 18.17 25.52
C LYS A 570 12.42 17.98 24.03
N LEU A 571 11.43 18.26 23.21
CA LEU A 571 11.51 18.16 21.76
C LEU A 571 11.15 19.53 21.14
N THR A 572 12.01 19.99 20.24
CA THR A 572 11.79 21.24 19.50
C THR A 572 11.64 20.94 18.02
N GLY A 573 10.69 21.59 17.36
CA GLY A 573 10.47 21.43 15.92
C GLY A 573 11.65 21.91 15.09
N SER A 574 11.94 21.19 14.00
CA SER A 574 13.11 21.43 13.13
C SER A 574 12.81 22.35 11.94
N GLY A 575 11.59 22.87 11.83
CA GLY A 575 11.15 23.64 10.66
C GLY A 575 10.80 22.82 9.42
N SER A 576 10.84 21.49 9.49
CA SER A 576 10.50 20.60 8.36
C SER A 576 9.56 19.48 8.76
N ASP A 577 8.40 19.37 8.10
CA ASP A 577 7.44 18.27 8.25
C ASP A 577 7.76 17.02 7.41
N THR A 578 8.82 17.07 6.61
CA THR A 578 9.18 16.01 5.67
C THR A 578 10.54 15.35 5.94
N LYS A 579 11.39 16.00 6.74
CA LYS A 579 12.71 15.47 7.08
C LYS A 579 12.63 14.61 8.33
N VAL A 580 12.93 13.33 8.19
CA VAL A 580 13.07 12.42 9.33
C VAL A 580 14.28 12.85 10.18
N LEU A 581 14.04 13.00 11.46
CA LEU A 581 15.04 13.31 12.48
C LEU A 581 15.32 12.06 13.31
N THR A 582 16.55 11.94 13.83
CA THR A 582 16.91 10.92 14.80
C THR A 582 17.37 11.61 16.10
N LEU A 583 16.80 11.17 17.22
CA LEU A 583 17.28 11.50 18.55
C LEU A 583 18.05 10.30 19.09
N ASP A 584 19.37 10.35 18.96
CA ASP A 584 20.25 9.28 19.40
C ASP A 584 20.52 9.35 20.91
N ASN A 585 20.69 8.18 21.54
CA ASN A 585 20.99 8.05 22.97
C ASN A 585 20.00 8.84 23.86
N MET A 586 18.72 8.85 23.46
CA MET A 586 17.65 9.57 24.13
C MET A 586 17.58 9.18 25.62
N ASP A 587 17.73 7.89 25.89
CA ASP A 587 17.75 7.33 27.24
C ASP A 587 18.52 6.02 27.30
N THR A 588 18.83 5.57 28.54
CA THR A 588 19.34 4.23 28.84
C THR A 588 18.48 3.62 29.93
N ILE A 589 17.92 2.44 29.65
CA ILE A 589 17.03 1.72 30.57
C ILE A 589 17.64 0.37 30.94
N GLU A 590 17.53 0.01 32.22
CA GLU A 590 17.90 -1.29 32.75
C GLU A 590 16.63 -2.05 33.08
N LEU A 591 16.46 -3.22 32.47
CA LEU A 591 15.25 -4.03 32.61
C LEU A 591 15.62 -5.39 33.23
N PRO A 592 14.98 -5.80 34.33
CA PRO A 592 15.07 -7.18 34.82
C PRO A 592 14.43 -8.14 33.80
N ALA A 593 14.63 -9.44 33.97
CA ALA A 593 13.83 -10.42 33.24
C ALA A 593 12.34 -10.27 33.60
N GLY A 594 11.46 -10.29 32.63
CA GLY A 594 10.02 -10.15 32.85
C GLY A 594 9.31 -9.33 31.77
N THR A 595 8.05 -9.03 32.02
CA THR A 595 7.19 -8.22 31.13
C THR A 595 7.28 -6.75 31.51
N HIS A 596 7.43 -5.91 30.50
CA HIS A 596 7.59 -4.47 30.61
C HIS A 596 6.62 -3.75 29.69
N GLU A 597 6.26 -2.53 30.07
CA GLU A 597 5.57 -1.59 29.21
C GLU A 597 6.44 -0.35 29.05
N LEU A 598 6.68 0.07 27.81
CA LEU A 598 7.36 1.32 27.48
C LEU A 598 6.31 2.32 27.01
N ILE A 599 6.28 3.48 27.64
CA ILE A 599 5.26 4.52 27.43
C ILE A 599 5.93 5.81 26.95
N ILE A 600 5.34 6.46 25.95
CA ILE A 600 5.60 7.85 25.60
C ILE A 600 4.34 8.65 25.88
N LYS A 601 4.42 9.59 26.83
CA LYS A 601 3.27 10.42 27.23
C LYS A 601 3.66 11.90 27.25
N PRO A 602 2.93 12.80 26.57
CA PRO A 602 3.17 14.22 26.63
C PRO A 602 2.95 14.82 28.03
N VAL A 603 3.83 15.72 28.43
CA VAL A 603 3.69 16.62 29.58
C VAL A 603 3.16 17.97 29.10
N SER A 604 3.72 18.45 27.98
CA SER A 604 3.26 19.68 27.32
C SER A 604 3.39 19.54 25.80
N ILE A 605 2.53 20.20 25.06
CA ILE A 605 2.57 20.27 23.60
C ILE A 605 2.60 21.74 23.21
N GLU A 606 3.46 22.11 22.28
CA GLU A 606 3.52 23.45 21.68
C GLU A 606 2.34 23.67 20.72
N LYS A 607 2.36 24.72 19.90
CA LYS A 607 1.19 25.17 19.12
C LYS A 607 0.59 24.16 18.14
N GLY A 608 1.37 23.16 17.67
CA GLY A 608 0.94 22.18 16.68
C GLY A 608 0.60 20.83 17.29
N GLU A 609 1.42 19.84 16.97
CA GLU A 609 1.40 18.50 17.56
C GLU A 609 2.75 18.18 18.20
N LEU A 610 2.79 17.19 19.10
CA LEU A 610 4.05 16.82 19.74
C LEU A 610 5.09 16.40 18.70
N MET A 611 4.74 15.44 17.85
CA MET A 611 5.58 14.90 16.77
C MET A 611 4.79 13.93 15.91
N LYS A 612 5.39 13.54 14.77
CA LYS A 612 5.00 12.34 14.02
C LYS A 612 6.04 11.25 14.35
N LEU A 613 5.68 10.30 15.18
CA LEU A 613 6.59 9.26 15.64
C LEU A 613 6.64 8.11 14.64
N LEU A 614 7.84 7.75 14.16
CA LEU A 614 8.07 6.60 13.28
C LEU A 614 8.37 5.33 14.10
N GLU A 615 9.42 5.38 14.91
CA GLU A 615 9.90 4.20 15.65
C GLU A 615 10.78 4.57 16.84
N LEU A 616 10.85 3.65 17.78
CA LEU A 616 11.93 3.58 18.76
C LEU A 616 12.87 2.42 18.40
N GLN A 617 14.14 2.59 18.60
CA GLN A 617 15.17 1.57 18.48
C GLN A 617 15.84 1.38 19.83
N LEU A 618 15.74 0.18 20.37
CA LEU A 618 16.39 -0.21 21.60
C LEU A 618 17.62 -1.05 21.25
N LEU A 619 18.80 -0.51 21.51
CA LEU A 619 20.10 -1.17 21.26
C LEU A 619 20.61 -1.76 22.55
N GLU A 620 20.83 -3.06 22.59
CA GLU A 620 21.40 -3.75 23.75
C GLU A 620 22.88 -3.35 23.92
N LYS A 621 23.27 -3.03 25.16
CA LYS A 621 24.67 -2.72 25.55
C LYS A 621 25.45 -3.96 25.88
#